data_2ef92bef580a0c427939dc4fc27553bb
#
_entry.id   2ef92bef580a0c427939dc4fc27553bb
#
_cell.length_a   1.000
_cell.length_b   1.000
_cell.length_c   1.000
_cell.angle_alpha   90.00
_cell.angle_beta   90.00
_cell.angle_gamma   90.00
#
_symmetry.space_group_name_H-M   'P 1'
#
loop_
_entity.id
_entity.type
_entity.pdbx_description
1 polymer ?
#
loop_
_entity_poly.entity_id
_entity_poly.type
_entity_poly.pdbx_seq_one_letter_code
_entity_poly.pdbx_strand_id
1 'polypeptide(L)'
;QKGKVVFYVLLWKRKGISLELFSNYWRNVHGPVCAQLPGQHQYWQFHLAHNEGGIWPTIAGIDNTTPSEDQFDGIAELTFETEQDRQKWFNSATILMDDEHNLFSKAIGYNTSFGNSQTYVDAIVIGDPNGEQDAIKFHVMVKKADDVSIQEFREYLQTSFANAVINNDSVLKFRLHLFEEVDNSRPDAAGVSHYEPTEKQYQAAFEIAFANPLAMESFFASTEYALAVKNLAKYVKQLFPFPQRAAYTFVYNNQMTLAGQRGSQVAELITKTGAINQLKDQIVSLFVKKQKEYDMSNQDITQESQLAISNGSNGSNGSNGSNKFAQVISLNGSKPIIERLPGTTSDMVKRLFATGESFDSEGFISFFTDTPVYQFGNFEPCLTKADIKKSTDAFFSQVSALYHNIKMLWEVGDVVFVEMDVTYWRKDGSVVTLPCFDIFRVEGDKFSELRIFMDANPVSNATIPVPATSSVLTVRQGNKLTSPDVMKKFFAEHPEGKKRIDSGFAPKWSISGPKWSVR
;
A
#
# COMPACT_ATOMS: atom_id res chain seq x y z
N GLN A 1 4.52 21.37 -0.14
CA GLN A 1 5.79 21.24 0.58
C GLN A 1 6.91 21.83 -0.27
N LYS A 2 7.69 22.76 0.28
CA LYS A 2 8.93 23.21 -0.37
C LYS A 2 9.91 22.04 -0.43
N GLY A 3 10.48 21.81 -1.61
CA GLY A 3 11.32 20.70 -1.89
C GLY A 3 12.56 20.62 -1.01
N LYS A 4 12.92 19.39 -0.68
CA LYS A 4 14.20 19.05 -0.07
C LYS A 4 15.23 18.85 -1.18
N VAL A 5 16.47 18.68 -0.81
CA VAL A 5 17.53 18.30 -1.74
C VAL A 5 17.28 16.87 -2.19
N VAL A 6 17.38 16.60 -3.49
CA VAL A 6 17.08 15.29 -4.05
C VAL A 6 18.25 14.76 -4.87
N PHE A 7 18.45 13.46 -4.79
CA PHE A 7 19.24 12.66 -5.73
C PHE A 7 18.28 11.72 -6.46
N TYR A 8 18.16 11.89 -7.77
CA TYR A 8 17.20 11.22 -8.64
C TYR A 8 17.95 10.39 -9.68
N VAL A 9 17.87 9.08 -9.60
CA VAL A 9 18.71 8.16 -10.37
C VAL A 9 17.88 7.39 -11.38
N LEU A 10 18.18 7.52 -12.66
CA LEU A 10 17.63 6.70 -13.73
C LEU A 10 18.43 5.41 -13.84
N LEU A 11 17.76 4.27 -13.94
CA LEU A 11 18.36 2.95 -13.80
C LEU A 11 17.97 2.05 -14.97
N TRP A 12 18.97 1.61 -15.73
CA TRP A 12 18.82 0.61 -16.79
C TRP A 12 19.16 -0.77 -16.25
N LYS A 13 18.24 -1.69 -16.42
CA LYS A 13 18.42 -3.09 -16.04
C LYS A 13 19.65 -3.70 -16.72
N ARG A 14 20.41 -4.52 -15.98
CA ARG A 14 21.52 -5.28 -16.54
C ARG A 14 21.04 -6.19 -17.70
N LYS A 15 21.83 -6.24 -18.78
CA LYS A 15 21.57 -7.15 -19.89
C LYS A 15 21.66 -8.60 -19.41
N GLY A 16 20.79 -9.47 -19.95
CA GLY A 16 20.80 -10.90 -19.67
C GLY A 16 20.01 -11.35 -18.43
N ILE A 17 19.47 -10.44 -17.62
CA ILE A 17 18.53 -10.80 -16.54
C ILE A 17 17.10 -10.43 -16.92
N SER A 18 16.11 -11.19 -16.42
CA SER A 18 14.70 -10.87 -16.62
C SER A 18 14.29 -9.61 -15.86
N LEU A 19 13.22 -8.95 -16.30
CA LEU A 19 12.67 -7.80 -15.59
C LEU A 19 12.16 -8.19 -14.19
N GLU A 20 11.65 -9.40 -14.03
CA GLU A 20 11.21 -9.94 -12.76
C GLU A 20 12.39 -10.13 -11.79
N LEU A 21 13.50 -10.74 -12.24
CA LEU A 21 14.70 -10.91 -11.42
C LEU A 21 15.28 -9.55 -11.02
N PHE A 22 15.38 -8.61 -11.96
CA PHE A 22 15.78 -7.23 -11.69
C PHE A 22 14.91 -6.60 -10.60
N SER A 23 13.58 -6.63 -10.76
CA SER A 23 12.64 -6.04 -9.81
C SER A 23 12.74 -6.68 -8.43
N ASN A 24 12.87 -8.02 -8.37
CA ASN A 24 12.96 -8.75 -7.11
C ASN A 24 14.29 -8.48 -6.38
N TYR A 25 15.41 -8.45 -7.10
CA TYR A 25 16.70 -8.16 -6.49
C TYR A 25 16.76 -6.71 -5.99
N TRP A 26 16.32 -5.75 -6.82
CA TRP A 26 16.37 -4.35 -6.48
C TRP A 26 15.53 -4.03 -5.24
N ARG A 27 14.30 -4.53 -5.14
CA ARG A 27 13.40 -4.26 -4.00
C ARG A 27 13.67 -5.10 -2.75
N ASN A 28 14.32 -6.26 -2.85
CA ASN A 28 14.49 -7.17 -1.71
C ASN A 28 15.94 -7.26 -1.21
N VAL A 29 16.92 -6.93 -2.03
CA VAL A 29 18.35 -7.04 -1.70
C VAL A 29 18.99 -5.66 -1.68
N HIS A 30 19.09 -4.99 -2.81
CA HIS A 30 19.75 -3.68 -2.94
C HIS A 30 19.04 -2.57 -2.14
N GLY A 31 17.69 -2.51 -2.21
CA GLY A 31 16.90 -1.49 -1.53
C GLY A 31 17.12 -1.43 -0.02
N PRO A 32 17.02 -2.56 0.71
CA PRO A 32 17.31 -2.61 2.14
C PRO A 32 18.74 -2.18 2.51
N VAL A 33 19.74 -2.52 1.70
CA VAL A 33 21.12 -2.07 1.93
C VAL A 33 21.22 -0.56 1.77
N CYS A 34 20.65 0.00 0.70
CA CYS A 34 20.60 1.45 0.49
C CYS A 34 19.90 2.17 1.64
N ALA A 35 18.80 1.61 2.16
CA ALA A 35 18.05 2.19 3.27
C ALA A 35 18.84 2.30 4.58
N GLN A 36 19.89 1.49 4.77
CA GLN A 36 20.77 1.55 5.95
C GLN A 36 21.76 2.73 5.90
N LEU A 37 21.95 3.36 4.74
CA LEU A 37 22.90 4.46 4.62
C LEU A 37 22.37 5.73 5.29
N PRO A 38 23.25 6.56 5.88
CA PRO A 38 22.85 7.70 6.69
C PRO A 38 22.34 8.87 5.85
N GLY A 39 21.57 9.76 6.48
CA GLY A 39 21.21 11.07 5.93
C GLY A 39 19.92 11.09 5.12
N GLN A 40 19.34 9.95 4.75
CA GLN A 40 18.12 9.89 3.97
C GLN A 40 16.93 10.40 4.77
N HIS A 41 16.13 11.32 4.16
CA HIS A 41 14.82 11.69 4.66
C HIS A 41 13.74 10.79 4.10
N GLN A 42 13.80 10.49 2.78
CA GLN A 42 12.94 9.53 2.10
C GLN A 42 13.74 8.79 1.04
N TYR A 43 13.36 7.53 0.78
CA TYR A 43 13.90 6.74 -0.31
C TYR A 43 12.79 5.90 -0.92
N TRP A 44 12.55 6.14 -2.21
CA TRP A 44 11.61 5.37 -3.04
C TRP A 44 12.32 4.68 -4.20
N GLN A 45 11.80 3.53 -4.57
CA GLN A 45 12.05 2.90 -5.87
C GLN A 45 10.77 2.96 -6.68
N PHE A 46 10.82 3.55 -7.87
CA PHE A 46 9.76 3.52 -8.85
C PHE A 46 10.13 2.54 -9.95
N HIS A 47 9.38 1.45 -10.07
CA HIS A 47 9.55 0.46 -11.10
C HIS A 47 8.67 0.84 -12.30
N LEU A 48 9.27 0.98 -13.48
CA LEU A 48 8.63 1.58 -14.64
C LEU A 48 8.37 0.59 -15.76
N ALA A 49 7.39 0.91 -16.60
CA ALA A 49 7.27 0.38 -17.94
C ALA A 49 7.98 1.32 -18.93
N HIS A 50 8.39 0.78 -20.06
CA HIS A 50 8.95 1.57 -21.15
C HIS A 50 7.91 2.49 -21.78
N ASN A 51 8.35 3.60 -22.33
CA ASN A 51 7.51 4.49 -23.13
C ASN A 51 7.40 3.96 -24.56
N GLU A 52 6.36 3.18 -24.81
CA GLU A 52 6.07 2.62 -26.14
C GLU A 52 5.24 3.58 -27.02
N GLY A 53 4.94 4.78 -26.52
CA GLY A 53 4.10 5.79 -27.17
C GLY A 53 2.59 5.54 -27.01
N GLY A 54 1.79 6.48 -27.52
CA GLY A 54 0.33 6.35 -27.62
C GLY A 54 -0.48 6.65 -26.36
N ILE A 55 0.14 6.69 -25.17
CA ILE A 55 -0.57 7.00 -23.92
C ILE A 55 -0.62 8.51 -23.68
N TRP A 56 0.48 9.20 -23.95
CA TRP A 56 0.57 10.67 -23.80
C TRP A 56 0.20 11.36 -25.10
N PRO A 57 -0.68 12.41 -25.09
CA PRO A 57 -1.06 13.11 -26.31
C PRO A 57 0.13 13.75 -27.00
N THR A 58 0.13 13.72 -28.34
CA THR A 58 1.14 14.41 -29.15
C THR A 58 0.99 15.92 -29.01
N ILE A 59 2.08 16.60 -28.72
CA ILE A 59 2.16 18.06 -28.64
C ILE A 59 2.99 18.56 -29.81
N ALA A 60 2.43 19.47 -30.58
CA ALA A 60 3.11 20.01 -31.76
C ALA A 60 4.46 20.67 -31.37
N GLY A 61 5.53 20.27 -32.05
CA GLY A 61 6.89 20.78 -31.79
C GLY A 61 7.62 20.12 -30.61
N ILE A 62 7.03 19.10 -29.96
CA ILE A 62 7.66 18.36 -28.88
C ILE A 62 7.76 16.87 -29.27
N ASP A 63 8.96 16.31 -29.16
CA ASP A 63 9.17 14.88 -29.33
C ASP A 63 8.81 14.14 -28.04
N ASN A 64 7.92 13.14 -28.15
CA ASN A 64 7.52 12.27 -27.04
C ASN A 64 7.88 10.79 -27.27
N THR A 65 8.67 10.50 -28.28
CA THR A 65 9.14 9.16 -28.62
C THR A 65 10.49 8.90 -27.98
N THR A 66 10.56 8.00 -27.02
CA THR A 66 11.79 7.66 -26.31
C THR A 66 12.62 6.67 -27.15
N PRO A 67 13.88 7.00 -27.53
CA PRO A 67 14.76 6.04 -28.17
C PRO A 67 15.01 4.80 -27.33
N SER A 68 15.30 3.67 -27.96
CA SER A 68 15.46 2.39 -27.26
C SER A 68 16.60 2.39 -26.23
N GLU A 69 17.67 3.13 -26.48
CA GLU A 69 18.81 3.29 -25.57
C GLU A 69 18.49 4.18 -24.37
N ASP A 70 17.45 5.02 -24.45
CA ASP A 70 17.01 5.92 -23.40
C ASP A 70 15.83 5.34 -22.59
N GLN A 71 15.40 4.10 -22.90
CA GLN A 71 14.39 3.35 -22.16
C GLN A 71 15.02 2.79 -20.87
N PHE A 72 14.74 3.39 -19.74
CA PHE A 72 15.17 2.89 -18.43
C PHE A 72 14.05 2.17 -17.70
N ASP A 73 14.42 1.30 -16.75
CA ASP A 73 13.51 0.35 -16.11
C ASP A 73 13.04 0.80 -14.72
N GLY A 74 13.71 1.79 -14.15
CA GLY A 74 13.35 2.30 -12.83
C GLY A 74 14.01 3.61 -12.44
N ILE A 75 13.47 4.20 -11.37
CA ILE A 75 13.99 5.42 -10.75
C ILE A 75 14.18 5.17 -9.26
N ALA A 76 15.37 5.52 -8.75
CA ALA A 76 15.58 5.69 -7.31
C ALA A 76 15.48 7.18 -6.98
N GLU A 77 14.52 7.56 -6.12
CA GLU A 77 14.44 8.93 -5.59
C GLU A 77 14.83 8.93 -4.12
N LEU A 78 15.91 9.63 -3.81
CA LEU A 78 16.39 9.87 -2.46
C LEU A 78 16.24 11.35 -2.12
N THR A 79 15.55 11.65 -1.03
CA THR A 79 15.44 13.02 -0.54
C THR A 79 16.23 13.20 0.74
N PHE A 80 16.80 14.37 0.91
CA PHE A 80 17.59 14.74 2.07
C PHE A 80 17.10 16.08 2.62
N GLU A 81 17.21 16.30 3.91
CA GLU A 81 16.80 17.58 4.49
C GLU A 81 17.80 18.69 4.16
N THR A 82 19.08 18.34 4.09
CA THR A 82 20.17 19.27 3.82
C THR A 82 21.15 18.68 2.81
N GLU A 83 21.97 19.56 2.20
CA GLU A 83 23.10 19.17 1.37
C GLU A 83 24.15 18.35 2.15
N GLN A 84 24.32 18.65 3.43
CA GLN A 84 25.24 17.91 4.30
C GLN A 84 24.77 16.46 4.51
N ASP A 85 23.47 16.23 4.61
CA ASP A 85 22.91 14.88 4.73
C ASP A 85 23.06 14.10 3.43
N ARG A 86 22.89 14.76 2.28
CA ARG A 86 23.19 14.16 0.97
C ARG A 86 24.66 13.78 0.85
N GLN A 87 25.58 14.65 1.30
CA GLN A 87 27.00 14.36 1.28
C GLN A 87 27.39 13.21 2.22
N LYS A 88 26.76 13.09 3.40
CA LYS A 88 26.95 11.92 4.29
C LYS A 88 26.56 10.63 3.58
N TRP A 89 25.44 10.66 2.85
CA TRP A 89 24.98 9.52 2.06
C TRP A 89 26.00 9.16 0.98
N PHE A 90 26.45 10.11 0.16
CA PHE A 90 27.44 9.87 -0.89
C PHE A 90 28.74 9.28 -0.34
N ASN A 91 29.23 9.79 0.78
CA ASN A 91 30.44 9.28 1.42
C ASN A 91 30.30 7.81 1.90
N SER A 92 29.08 7.35 2.12
CA SER A 92 28.77 5.99 2.56
C SER A 92 28.32 5.08 1.41
N ALA A 93 28.02 5.63 0.23
CA ALA A 93 27.37 4.92 -0.87
C ALA A 93 28.31 4.02 -1.70
N THR A 94 29.61 4.03 -1.44
CA THR A 94 30.59 3.17 -2.15
C THR A 94 30.23 1.70 -2.08
N ILE A 95 29.65 1.25 -0.97
CA ILE A 95 29.17 -0.13 -0.81
C ILE A 95 28.07 -0.51 -1.81
N LEU A 96 27.27 0.47 -2.29
CA LEU A 96 26.24 0.23 -3.29
C LEU A 96 26.86 0.03 -4.67
N MET A 97 27.96 0.71 -4.98
CA MET A 97 28.67 0.56 -6.25
C MET A 97 29.17 -0.87 -6.47
N ASP A 98 29.57 -1.56 -5.39
CA ASP A 98 29.97 -2.96 -5.46
C ASP A 98 28.80 -3.90 -5.80
N ASP A 99 27.56 -3.48 -5.54
CA ASP A 99 26.34 -4.25 -5.82
C ASP A 99 25.69 -3.87 -7.16
N GLU A 100 25.94 -2.66 -7.68
CA GLU A 100 25.28 -2.13 -8.88
C GLU A 100 25.42 -3.06 -10.10
N HIS A 101 26.58 -3.66 -10.31
CA HIS A 101 26.82 -4.57 -11.45
C HIS A 101 25.95 -5.83 -11.43
N ASN A 102 25.35 -6.18 -10.30
CA ASN A 102 24.44 -7.32 -10.20
C ASN A 102 23.09 -7.05 -10.90
N LEU A 103 22.68 -5.77 -10.97
CA LEU A 103 21.35 -5.42 -11.44
C LEU A 103 21.28 -4.32 -12.50
N PHE A 104 22.29 -3.43 -12.60
CA PHE A 104 22.30 -2.31 -13.55
C PHE A 104 23.35 -2.48 -14.64
N SER A 105 23.08 -1.92 -15.82
CA SER A 105 24.06 -1.65 -16.88
C SER A 105 24.44 -0.19 -16.96
N LYS A 106 23.57 0.71 -16.48
CA LYS A 106 23.74 2.15 -16.46
C LYS A 106 22.92 2.73 -15.30
N ALA A 107 23.48 3.72 -14.59
CA ALA A 107 22.84 4.42 -13.48
C ALA A 107 23.21 5.91 -13.55
N ILE A 108 22.28 6.77 -13.97
CA ILE A 108 22.49 8.19 -14.17
C ILE A 108 21.82 8.99 -13.06
N GLY A 109 22.64 9.62 -12.23
CA GLY A 109 22.17 10.38 -11.08
C GLY A 109 22.08 11.88 -11.35
N TYR A 110 20.90 12.44 -11.14
CA TYR A 110 20.63 13.88 -11.19
C TYR A 110 20.50 14.44 -9.78
N ASN A 111 21.17 15.54 -9.52
CA ASN A 111 21.00 16.31 -8.30
C ASN A 111 20.00 17.44 -8.49
N THR A 112 19.32 17.82 -7.41
CA THR A 112 18.57 19.08 -7.36
C THR A 112 19.11 19.96 -6.23
N SER A 113 19.14 21.26 -6.44
CA SER A 113 19.42 22.24 -5.38
C SER A 113 18.18 22.43 -4.52
N PHE A 114 18.36 23.02 -3.34
CA PHE A 114 17.25 23.32 -2.42
C PHE A 114 16.18 24.19 -3.09
N GLY A 115 14.92 23.75 -3.01
CA GLY A 115 13.77 24.41 -3.65
C GLY A 115 13.50 23.97 -5.09
N ASN A 116 14.37 23.20 -5.71
CA ASN A 116 14.24 22.71 -7.08
C ASN A 116 13.52 21.34 -7.19
N SER A 117 13.04 20.81 -6.06
CA SER A 117 12.13 19.67 -6.04
C SER A 117 10.89 20.03 -5.22
N GLN A 118 9.76 20.20 -5.88
CA GLN A 118 8.56 20.70 -5.24
C GLN A 118 7.35 19.82 -5.55
N THR A 119 6.61 19.44 -4.52
CA THR A 119 5.28 18.83 -4.63
C THR A 119 4.23 19.93 -4.59
N TYR A 120 3.47 20.10 -5.65
CA TYR A 120 2.41 21.09 -5.78
C TYR A 120 1.07 20.57 -5.28
N VAL A 121 0.74 19.31 -5.61
CA VAL A 121 -0.43 18.60 -5.13
C VAL A 121 -0.05 17.15 -4.83
N ASP A 122 -0.57 16.60 -3.75
CA ASP A 122 -0.48 15.18 -3.39
C ASP A 122 -1.72 14.78 -2.62
N ALA A 123 -2.68 14.22 -3.33
CA ALA A 123 -3.92 13.67 -2.79
C ALA A 123 -3.89 12.14 -2.75
N ILE A 124 -2.71 11.52 -2.96
CA ILE A 124 -2.54 10.07 -2.85
C ILE A 124 -2.50 9.72 -1.36
N VAL A 125 -3.46 8.89 -0.93
CA VAL A 125 -3.68 8.57 0.49
C VAL A 125 -2.50 7.79 1.10
N ILE A 126 -1.81 6.95 0.31
CA ILE A 126 -0.71 6.11 0.79
C ILE A 126 0.62 6.79 0.46
N GLY A 127 1.26 7.39 1.47
CA GLY A 127 2.54 8.07 1.32
C GLY A 127 3.77 7.16 1.25
N ASP A 128 3.65 5.91 1.73
CA ASP A 128 4.72 4.90 1.79
C ASP A 128 4.33 3.58 1.10
N PRO A 129 4.04 3.60 -0.22
CA PRO A 129 3.62 2.41 -0.96
C PRO A 129 4.67 1.31 -0.93
N ASN A 130 4.20 0.05 -0.97
CA ASN A 130 5.03 -1.14 -1.10
C ASN A 130 4.42 -2.10 -2.13
N GLY A 131 4.40 -1.71 -3.39
CA GLY A 131 3.84 -2.47 -4.50
C GLY A 131 3.12 -1.65 -5.55
N GLU A 132 2.19 -2.27 -6.24
CA GLU A 132 1.29 -1.60 -7.18
C GLU A 132 0.37 -0.62 -6.44
N GLN A 133 0.06 0.49 -7.08
CA GLN A 133 -0.82 1.52 -6.56
C GLN A 133 -2.10 1.59 -7.40
N ASP A 134 -3.22 1.89 -6.75
CA ASP A 134 -4.54 2.05 -7.40
C ASP A 134 -4.65 3.42 -8.12
N ALA A 135 -3.55 3.92 -8.68
CA ALA A 135 -3.49 5.18 -9.41
C ALA A 135 -2.63 5.01 -10.66
N ILE A 136 -3.02 5.68 -11.74
CA ILE A 136 -2.19 5.78 -12.93
C ILE A 136 -1.17 6.88 -12.70
N LYS A 137 0.09 6.54 -12.78
CA LYS A 137 1.19 7.46 -12.54
C LYS A 137 2.23 7.40 -13.65
N PHE A 138 2.74 8.57 -14.01
CA PHE A 138 3.85 8.74 -14.93
C PHE A 138 4.99 9.50 -14.28
N HIS A 139 6.21 9.09 -14.64
CA HIS A 139 7.43 9.86 -14.44
C HIS A 139 7.83 10.40 -15.81
N VAL A 140 7.80 11.72 -15.98
CA VAL A 140 7.97 12.36 -17.26
C VAL A 140 9.29 13.11 -17.29
N MET A 141 10.21 12.65 -18.15
CA MET A 141 11.50 13.29 -18.35
C MET A 141 11.37 14.45 -19.35
N VAL A 142 12.02 15.56 -19.08
CA VAL A 142 11.87 16.80 -19.85
C VAL A 142 13.23 17.33 -20.28
N LYS A 143 13.36 17.58 -21.60
CA LYS A 143 14.50 18.30 -22.18
C LYS A 143 14.12 19.71 -22.59
N LYS A 144 14.94 20.64 -22.18
CA LYS A 144 14.83 22.07 -22.50
C LYS A 144 15.01 22.31 -24.01
N ALA A 145 14.26 23.25 -24.59
CA ALA A 145 14.49 23.77 -25.92
C ALA A 145 15.86 24.48 -26.03
N ASP A 146 16.53 24.35 -27.16
CA ASP A 146 17.93 24.80 -27.31
C ASP A 146 18.07 26.34 -27.18
N ASP A 147 17.12 27.11 -27.72
CA ASP A 147 17.16 28.57 -27.75
C ASP A 147 16.65 29.26 -26.48
N VAL A 148 16.40 28.50 -25.38
CA VAL A 148 15.88 29.03 -24.14
C VAL A 148 16.93 28.86 -23.02
N SER A 149 17.09 29.87 -22.18
CA SER A 149 17.98 29.76 -21.02
C SER A 149 17.43 28.78 -20.01
N ILE A 150 18.31 28.20 -19.19
CA ILE A 150 17.90 27.28 -18.12
C ILE A 150 16.99 27.99 -17.11
N GLN A 151 17.21 29.28 -16.87
CA GLN A 151 16.40 30.06 -15.93
C GLN A 151 14.97 30.26 -16.46
N GLU A 152 14.79 30.67 -17.73
CA GLU A 152 13.48 30.84 -18.34
C GLU A 152 12.72 29.50 -18.40
N PHE A 153 13.41 28.40 -18.71
CA PHE A 153 12.85 27.06 -18.70
C PHE A 153 12.33 26.67 -17.30
N ARG A 154 13.16 26.85 -16.26
CA ARG A 154 12.80 26.53 -14.89
C ARG A 154 11.64 27.39 -14.39
N GLU A 155 11.65 28.69 -14.65
CA GLU A 155 10.58 29.62 -14.27
C GLU A 155 9.26 29.24 -14.94
N TYR A 156 9.28 28.92 -16.25
CA TYR A 156 8.08 28.49 -16.95
C TYR A 156 7.49 27.20 -16.35
N LEU A 157 8.30 26.19 -16.08
CA LEU A 157 7.83 24.93 -15.50
C LEU A 157 7.27 25.11 -14.08
N GLN A 158 7.94 25.92 -13.25
CA GLN A 158 7.53 26.14 -11.86
C GLN A 158 6.27 27.00 -11.71
N THR A 159 6.00 27.87 -12.67
CA THR A 159 4.90 28.83 -12.61
C THR A 159 3.79 28.47 -13.61
N SER A 160 3.99 28.74 -14.87
CA SER A 160 2.93 28.63 -15.90
C SER A 160 2.46 27.19 -16.07
N PHE A 161 3.39 26.26 -16.26
CA PHE A 161 3.07 24.86 -16.51
C PHE A 161 2.49 24.20 -15.26
N ALA A 162 3.17 24.29 -14.12
CA ALA A 162 2.72 23.67 -12.87
C ALA A 162 1.34 24.17 -12.44
N ASN A 163 1.12 25.50 -12.46
CA ASN A 163 -0.18 26.08 -12.07
C ASN A 163 -1.32 25.63 -13.00
N ALA A 164 -1.07 25.53 -14.31
CA ALA A 164 -2.10 25.04 -15.23
C ALA A 164 -2.46 23.56 -14.94
N VAL A 165 -1.46 22.72 -14.70
CA VAL A 165 -1.67 21.30 -14.40
C VAL A 165 -2.45 21.09 -13.11
N ILE A 166 -2.07 21.77 -12.00
CA ILE A 166 -2.70 21.55 -10.69
C ILE A 166 -4.08 22.19 -10.53
N ASN A 167 -4.49 23.05 -11.44
CA ASN A 167 -5.84 23.61 -11.45
C ASN A 167 -6.91 22.61 -11.93
N ASN A 168 -6.52 21.43 -12.38
CA ASN A 168 -7.44 20.38 -12.77
C ASN A 168 -7.60 19.34 -11.64
N ASP A 169 -8.82 19.13 -11.18
CA ASP A 169 -9.16 18.23 -10.07
C ASP A 169 -8.88 16.74 -10.37
N SER A 170 -8.68 16.37 -11.64
CA SER A 170 -8.31 15.00 -12.01
C SER A 170 -6.86 14.66 -11.66
N VAL A 171 -6.02 15.66 -11.38
CA VAL A 171 -4.61 15.48 -11.03
C VAL A 171 -4.48 15.23 -9.53
N LEU A 172 -4.21 13.99 -9.15
CA LEU A 172 -4.04 13.62 -7.75
C LEU A 172 -2.65 13.95 -7.21
N LYS A 173 -1.64 13.93 -8.06
CA LYS A 173 -0.27 14.26 -7.68
C LYS A 173 0.45 14.98 -8.81
N PHE A 174 1.16 16.03 -8.44
CA PHE A 174 2.12 16.68 -9.31
C PHE A 174 3.35 17.10 -8.51
N ARG A 175 4.50 16.51 -8.85
CA ARG A 175 5.80 16.79 -8.24
C ARG A 175 6.81 17.09 -9.33
N LEU A 176 7.46 18.24 -9.26
CA LEU A 176 8.44 18.72 -10.24
C LEU A 176 9.84 18.70 -9.66
N HIS A 177 10.80 18.19 -10.43
CA HIS A 177 12.23 18.24 -10.17
C HIS A 177 12.91 19.04 -11.28
N LEU A 178 13.74 20.00 -10.89
CA LEU A 178 14.62 20.74 -11.78
C LEU A 178 16.05 20.28 -11.54
N PHE A 179 16.62 19.64 -12.53
CA PHE A 179 17.92 18.99 -12.42
C PHE A 179 19.08 19.94 -12.60
N GLU A 180 20.16 19.71 -11.86
CA GLU A 180 21.49 20.19 -12.18
C GLU A 180 22.13 19.28 -13.24
N GLU A 181 23.24 19.72 -13.84
CA GLU A 181 24.00 18.88 -14.77
C GLU A 181 24.51 17.61 -14.07
N VAL A 182 24.58 16.51 -14.82
CA VAL A 182 25.12 15.25 -14.31
C VAL A 182 26.60 15.42 -13.98
N ASP A 183 27.01 15.01 -12.80
CA ASP A 183 28.43 14.96 -12.41
C ASP A 183 29.11 13.77 -13.10
N ASN A 184 29.62 14.00 -14.29
CA ASN A 184 30.35 13.01 -15.09
C ASN A 184 31.77 12.72 -14.54
N SER A 185 32.20 13.37 -13.46
CA SER A 185 33.48 13.05 -12.78
C SER A 185 33.34 11.82 -11.86
N ARG A 186 32.12 11.38 -11.56
CA ARG A 186 31.88 10.19 -10.78
C ARG A 186 32.42 8.95 -11.52
N PRO A 187 33.27 8.12 -10.87
CA PRO A 187 33.80 6.92 -11.52
C PRO A 187 32.69 5.92 -11.81
N ASP A 188 32.84 5.19 -12.91
CA ASP A 188 31.99 4.05 -13.22
C ASP A 188 32.21 2.93 -12.18
N ALA A 189 31.13 2.23 -11.82
CA ALA A 189 31.24 0.94 -11.17
C ALA A 189 31.59 -0.13 -12.21
N ALA A 190 32.14 -1.27 -11.76
CA ALA A 190 32.52 -2.35 -12.67
C ALA A 190 31.31 -2.83 -13.51
N GLY A 191 31.32 -2.53 -14.80
CA GLY A 191 30.23 -2.91 -15.73
C GLY A 191 28.97 -2.05 -15.68
N VAL A 192 28.97 -0.92 -14.94
CA VAL A 192 27.87 0.04 -14.83
C VAL A 192 28.37 1.42 -15.21
N SER A 193 27.77 2.03 -16.23
CA SER A 193 28.13 3.40 -16.62
C SER A 193 27.38 4.43 -15.78
N HIS A 194 28.13 5.42 -15.27
CA HIS A 194 27.57 6.61 -14.61
C HIS A 194 27.69 7.87 -15.48
N TYR A 195 28.15 7.72 -16.70
CA TYR A 195 28.37 8.81 -17.64
C TYR A 195 27.16 9.07 -18.51
N GLU A 196 26.71 10.35 -18.58
CA GLU A 196 25.68 10.80 -19.50
C GLU A 196 26.18 12.01 -20.29
N PRO A 197 26.31 11.92 -21.62
CA PRO A 197 26.72 13.06 -22.42
C PRO A 197 25.69 14.19 -22.34
N THR A 198 26.15 15.44 -22.41
CA THR A 198 25.32 16.64 -22.16
C THR A 198 24.05 16.68 -23.02
N GLU A 199 24.14 16.27 -24.28
CA GLU A 199 23.01 16.22 -25.21
C GLU A 199 21.95 15.19 -24.83
N LYS A 200 22.30 14.19 -24.01
CA LYS A 200 21.36 13.18 -23.50
C LYS A 200 20.77 13.53 -22.15
N GLN A 201 21.35 14.50 -21.41
CA GLN A 201 20.88 14.86 -20.08
C GLN A 201 19.49 15.51 -20.12
N TYR A 202 18.68 15.19 -19.13
CA TYR A 202 17.40 15.85 -18.86
C TYR A 202 17.62 17.06 -17.94
N GLN A 203 16.84 18.12 -18.14
CA GLN A 203 16.92 19.33 -17.32
C GLN A 203 15.83 19.38 -16.26
N ALA A 204 14.78 18.55 -16.42
CA ALA A 204 13.72 18.42 -15.44
C ALA A 204 13.05 17.04 -15.53
N ALA A 205 12.32 16.69 -14.49
CA ALA A 205 11.33 15.61 -14.50
C ALA A 205 10.12 16.03 -13.69
N PHE A 206 8.96 15.45 -14.00
CA PHE A 206 7.83 15.54 -13.11
C PHE A 206 7.10 14.21 -12.95
N GLU A 207 6.52 14.02 -11.76
CA GLU A 207 5.62 12.93 -11.44
C GLU A 207 4.19 13.46 -11.52
N ILE A 208 3.32 12.75 -12.24
CA ILE A 208 1.90 13.08 -12.33
C ILE A 208 1.06 11.82 -12.14
N ALA A 209 -0.04 11.94 -11.37
CA ALA A 209 -0.91 10.81 -11.09
C ALA A 209 -2.39 11.16 -11.25
N PHE A 210 -3.16 10.16 -11.66
CA PHE A 210 -4.60 10.18 -11.88
C PHE A 210 -5.26 9.00 -11.18
N ALA A 211 -6.53 9.15 -10.77
CA ALA A 211 -7.25 8.09 -10.09
C ALA A 211 -7.46 6.84 -10.97
N ASN A 212 -7.68 7.04 -12.27
CA ASN A 212 -7.97 5.97 -13.23
C ASN A 212 -7.81 6.48 -14.68
N PRO A 213 -7.94 5.63 -15.71
CA PRO A 213 -7.82 6.03 -17.11
C PRO A 213 -8.79 7.15 -17.52
N LEU A 214 -10.03 7.11 -17.02
CA LEU A 214 -11.05 8.12 -17.36
C LEU A 214 -10.69 9.50 -16.82
N ALA A 215 -10.15 9.58 -15.60
CA ALA A 215 -9.65 10.83 -15.02
C ALA A 215 -8.46 11.37 -15.83
N MET A 216 -7.56 10.51 -16.28
CA MET A 216 -6.45 10.88 -17.15
C MET A 216 -6.93 11.40 -18.51
N GLU A 217 -7.85 10.71 -19.17
CA GLU A 217 -8.46 11.15 -20.45
C GLU A 217 -9.18 12.49 -20.29
N SER A 218 -9.92 12.65 -19.17
CA SER A 218 -10.60 13.90 -18.83
C SER A 218 -9.61 15.06 -18.67
N PHE A 219 -8.48 14.82 -18.01
CA PHE A 219 -7.41 15.81 -17.90
C PHE A 219 -6.87 16.20 -19.28
N PHE A 220 -6.53 15.25 -20.14
CA PHE A 220 -5.99 15.54 -21.47
C PHE A 220 -6.99 16.25 -22.39
N ALA A 221 -8.30 16.08 -22.15
CA ALA A 221 -9.37 16.78 -22.87
C ALA A 221 -9.71 18.16 -22.27
N SER A 222 -9.09 18.55 -21.17
CA SER A 222 -9.45 19.74 -20.40
C SER A 222 -8.87 21.04 -20.96
N THR A 223 -9.47 22.17 -20.60
CA THR A 223 -8.96 23.52 -20.89
C THR A 223 -7.65 23.80 -20.15
N GLU A 224 -7.47 23.24 -18.96
CA GLU A 224 -6.27 23.35 -18.13
C GLU A 224 -5.07 22.70 -18.81
N TYR A 225 -5.25 21.49 -19.37
CA TYR A 225 -4.21 20.85 -20.16
C TYR A 225 -3.89 21.64 -21.42
N ALA A 226 -4.91 22.11 -22.15
CA ALA A 226 -4.71 22.94 -23.33
C ALA A 226 -3.91 24.22 -23.00
N LEU A 227 -4.17 24.83 -21.84
CA LEU A 227 -3.39 25.99 -21.36
C LEU A 227 -1.96 25.59 -20.97
N ALA A 228 -1.78 24.45 -20.30
CA ALA A 228 -0.46 23.95 -19.91
C ALA A 228 0.46 23.72 -21.13
N VAL A 229 -0.09 23.19 -22.22
CA VAL A 229 0.71 22.86 -23.42
C VAL A 229 0.80 23.97 -24.45
N LYS A 230 -0.01 25.05 -24.35
CA LYS A 230 -0.13 26.12 -25.33
C LYS A 230 1.20 26.73 -25.78
N ASN A 231 2.12 26.95 -24.83
CA ASN A 231 3.43 27.54 -25.10
C ASN A 231 4.58 26.57 -24.78
N LEU A 232 4.27 25.29 -24.49
CA LEU A 232 5.24 24.34 -23.99
C LEU A 232 6.40 24.11 -24.97
N ALA A 233 6.12 24.05 -26.28
CA ALA A 233 7.13 23.85 -27.33
C ALA A 233 8.17 24.97 -27.42
N LYS A 234 7.87 26.18 -26.89
CA LYS A 234 8.86 27.24 -26.80
C LYS A 234 9.98 26.90 -25.79
N TYR A 235 9.64 26.16 -24.72
CA TYR A 235 10.55 25.91 -23.61
C TYR A 235 11.05 24.46 -23.55
N VAL A 236 10.31 23.52 -24.14
CA VAL A 236 10.54 22.08 -24.09
C VAL A 236 10.64 21.51 -25.49
N LYS A 237 11.71 20.73 -25.75
CA LYS A 237 11.87 20.03 -27.05
C LYS A 237 11.52 18.54 -26.97
N GLN A 238 11.65 17.91 -25.78
CA GLN A 238 11.34 16.51 -25.56
C GLN A 238 10.61 16.31 -24.22
N LEU A 239 9.63 15.41 -24.25
CA LEU A 239 8.82 15.06 -23.09
C LEU A 239 8.56 13.55 -23.12
N PHE A 240 9.25 12.79 -22.27
CA PHE A 240 9.24 11.33 -22.28
C PHE A 240 8.51 10.76 -21.07
N PRO A 241 7.25 10.34 -21.22
CA PRO A 241 6.46 9.76 -20.14
C PRO A 241 6.76 8.26 -19.94
N PHE A 242 7.10 7.86 -18.73
CA PHE A 242 7.29 6.48 -18.34
C PHE A 242 6.19 6.07 -17.36
N PRO A 243 5.35 5.07 -17.71
CA PRO A 243 4.32 4.57 -16.80
C PRO A 243 4.94 3.89 -15.57
N GLN A 244 4.44 4.19 -14.38
CA GLN A 244 4.81 3.50 -13.15
C GLN A 244 4.04 2.19 -13.03
N ARG A 245 4.74 1.07 -12.83
CA ARG A 245 4.16 -0.25 -12.53
C ARG A 245 3.98 -0.47 -11.04
N ALA A 246 4.97 -0.07 -10.24
CA ALA A 246 4.96 -0.22 -8.79
C ALA A 246 5.87 0.82 -8.12
N ALA A 247 5.60 1.10 -6.86
CA ALA A 247 6.46 1.93 -6.02
C ALA A 247 6.75 1.23 -4.69
N TYR A 248 7.98 1.34 -4.22
CA TYR A 248 8.44 0.75 -2.96
C TYR A 248 9.13 1.82 -2.13
N THR A 249 8.74 1.92 -0.86
CA THR A 249 9.27 2.93 0.06
C THR A 249 10.15 2.27 1.11
N PHE A 250 11.39 2.67 1.17
CA PHE A 250 12.40 2.09 2.08
C PHE A 250 12.71 2.99 3.28
N VAL A 251 12.69 4.30 3.06
CA VAL A 251 12.81 5.31 4.13
C VAL A 251 11.68 6.33 3.93
N TYR A 252 10.98 6.68 4.99
CA TYR A 252 9.90 7.66 4.98
C TYR A 252 9.98 8.54 6.23
N ASN A 253 10.05 9.87 6.03
CA ASN A 253 10.16 10.86 7.11
C ASN A 253 11.29 10.55 8.12
N ASN A 254 12.50 10.28 7.64
CA ASN A 254 13.70 9.90 8.40
C ASN A 254 13.59 8.54 9.12
N GLN A 255 12.56 7.77 8.85
CA GLN A 255 12.37 6.45 9.45
C GLN A 255 12.44 5.36 8.38
N MET A 256 13.14 4.29 8.72
CA MET A 256 13.20 3.11 7.87
C MET A 256 11.88 2.36 7.95
N THR A 257 11.26 2.12 6.78
CA THR A 257 10.04 1.32 6.69
C THR A 257 10.33 -0.16 6.93
N LEU A 258 9.29 -0.96 7.05
CA LEU A 258 9.45 -2.42 7.12
C LEU A 258 10.15 -2.99 5.88
N ALA A 259 9.85 -2.43 4.69
CA ALA A 259 10.55 -2.79 3.44
C ALA A 259 12.03 -2.42 3.48
N GLY A 260 12.37 -1.27 4.08
CA GLY A 260 13.76 -0.85 4.28
C GLY A 260 14.52 -1.77 5.24
N GLN A 261 13.86 -2.29 6.26
CA GLN A 261 14.46 -3.20 7.24
C GLN A 261 14.63 -4.63 6.72
N ARG A 262 13.65 -5.15 5.99
CA ARG A 262 13.49 -6.58 5.73
C ARG A 262 13.37 -6.96 4.25
N GLY A 263 13.34 -5.99 3.35
CA GLY A 263 12.96 -6.19 1.95
C GLY A 263 11.46 -6.11 1.72
N SER A 264 11.06 -5.66 0.54
CA SER A 264 9.67 -5.39 0.17
C SER A 264 8.78 -6.64 0.28
N GLN A 265 9.27 -7.79 -0.19
CA GLN A 265 8.51 -9.04 -0.16
C GLN A 265 8.30 -9.57 1.26
N VAL A 266 9.29 -9.44 2.13
CA VAL A 266 9.16 -9.80 3.54
C VAL A 266 8.20 -8.85 4.27
N ALA A 267 8.29 -7.54 3.98
CA ALA A 267 7.36 -6.55 4.49
C ALA A 267 5.92 -6.88 4.08
N GLU A 268 5.70 -7.24 2.83
CA GLU A 268 4.40 -7.65 2.32
C GLU A 268 3.86 -8.90 3.05
N LEU A 269 4.70 -9.91 3.27
CA LEU A 269 4.32 -11.12 4.02
C LEU A 269 3.93 -10.79 5.47
N ILE A 270 4.73 -9.97 6.16
CA ILE A 270 4.44 -9.55 7.54
C ILE A 270 3.11 -8.78 7.60
N THR A 271 2.89 -7.84 6.67
CA THR A 271 1.66 -7.06 6.61
C THR A 271 0.44 -7.92 6.28
N LYS A 272 0.54 -8.80 5.29
CA LYS A 272 -0.57 -9.69 4.87
C LYS A 272 -0.94 -10.72 5.93
N THR A 273 0.02 -11.19 6.70
CA THR A 273 -0.23 -12.15 7.78
C THR A 273 -0.66 -11.48 9.08
N GLY A 274 -0.57 -10.14 9.17
CA GLY A 274 -0.82 -9.42 10.41
C GLY A 274 0.17 -9.78 11.52
N ALA A 275 1.43 -10.08 11.17
CA ALA A 275 2.44 -10.53 12.12
C ALA A 275 3.02 -9.35 12.93
N ILE A 276 2.20 -8.72 13.77
CA ILE A 276 2.53 -7.53 14.58
C ILE A 276 3.74 -7.77 15.50
N ASN A 277 3.95 -9.02 15.94
CA ASN A 277 5.14 -9.38 16.72
C ASN A 277 6.46 -9.04 16.00
N GLN A 278 6.47 -9.04 14.67
CA GLN A 278 7.64 -8.67 13.85
C GLN A 278 7.95 -7.17 13.87
N LEU A 279 7.01 -6.33 14.34
CA LEU A 279 7.16 -4.88 14.44
C LEU A 279 7.62 -4.42 15.83
N LYS A 280 7.79 -5.35 16.79
CA LYS A 280 8.27 -5.01 18.14
C LYS A 280 9.71 -4.53 18.08
N ASP A 281 10.01 -3.48 18.86
CA ASP A 281 11.36 -2.86 18.93
C ASP A 281 12.46 -3.89 19.22
N GLN A 282 12.17 -4.89 20.03
CA GLN A 282 13.09 -5.99 20.33
C GLN A 282 13.49 -6.79 19.08
N ILE A 283 12.56 -7.03 18.16
CA ILE A 283 12.82 -7.74 16.91
C ILE A 283 13.45 -6.78 15.90
N VAL A 284 12.89 -5.57 15.76
CA VAL A 284 13.40 -4.56 14.85
C VAL A 284 14.86 -4.24 15.15
N SER A 285 15.24 -4.11 16.43
CA SER A 285 16.62 -3.83 16.84
C SER A 285 17.60 -4.92 16.44
N LEU A 286 17.19 -6.18 16.31
CA LEU A 286 18.06 -7.26 15.84
C LEU A 286 18.53 -7.08 14.39
N PHE A 287 17.74 -6.39 13.56
CA PHE A 287 18.09 -6.13 12.15
C PHE A 287 18.80 -4.79 11.94
N VAL A 288 18.73 -3.88 12.91
CA VAL A 288 19.31 -2.54 12.83
C VAL A 288 20.63 -2.44 13.63
N LYS A 289 20.89 -3.38 14.53
CA LYS A 289 22.13 -3.40 15.32
C LYS A 289 23.34 -3.53 14.39
N LYS A 290 24.18 -2.51 14.41
CA LYS A 290 25.47 -2.54 13.73
C LYS A 290 26.32 -3.65 14.35
N GLN A 291 26.94 -4.46 13.51
CA GLN A 291 27.80 -5.62 13.80
C GLN A 291 28.98 -5.36 14.79
N LYS A 292 29.18 -4.11 15.23
CA LYS A 292 30.20 -3.76 16.21
C LYS A 292 29.99 -4.37 17.62
N GLU A 293 28.81 -4.86 17.93
CA GLU A 293 28.55 -5.51 19.22
C GLU A 293 28.75 -7.04 19.18
N TYR A 294 28.91 -7.64 18.00
CA TYR A 294 29.19 -9.08 17.88
C TYR A 294 30.67 -9.43 18.15
N ASP A 295 31.59 -8.46 18.06
CA ASP A 295 33.03 -8.65 18.37
C ASP A 295 33.37 -8.42 19.87
N MET A 296 32.41 -8.00 20.67
CA MET A 296 32.58 -7.94 22.12
C MET A 296 32.16 -9.26 22.77
N SER A 297 33.13 -10.17 22.75
CA SER A 297 33.40 -11.19 23.74
C SER A 297 32.37 -12.30 23.94
N ASN A 298 32.73 -13.47 23.51
CA ASN A 298 32.39 -14.76 24.13
C ASN A 298 32.75 -14.84 25.65
N GLN A 299 33.12 -13.74 26.32
CA GLN A 299 33.46 -13.72 27.73
C GLN A 299 32.37 -13.16 28.64
N ASP A 300 31.47 -12.29 28.15
CA ASP A 300 30.41 -11.70 29.00
C ASP A 300 29.08 -12.48 29.03
N ILE A 301 28.85 -13.36 28.04
CA ILE A 301 27.61 -14.18 28.01
C ILE A 301 27.55 -15.20 29.15
N THR A 302 28.71 -15.59 29.74
CA THR A 302 28.77 -16.53 30.85
C THR A 302 28.48 -15.90 32.20
N GLN A 303 28.61 -14.58 32.37
CA GLN A 303 28.32 -13.93 33.67
C GLN A 303 26.88 -13.42 33.78
N GLU A 304 26.28 -12.90 32.71
CA GLU A 304 24.86 -12.47 32.75
C GLU A 304 23.89 -13.64 32.81
N SER A 305 24.20 -14.77 32.17
CA SER A 305 23.35 -15.98 32.29
C SER A 305 23.44 -16.65 33.65
N GLN A 306 24.52 -16.48 34.40
CA GLN A 306 24.62 -16.99 35.79
C GLN A 306 23.92 -16.08 36.81
N LEU A 307 23.82 -14.77 36.54
CA LEU A 307 23.08 -13.83 37.40
C LEU A 307 21.55 -13.93 37.19
N ALA A 308 21.08 -14.31 36.01
CA ALA A 308 19.64 -14.53 35.73
C ALA A 308 19.10 -15.84 36.36
N ILE A 309 19.97 -16.83 36.62
CA ILE A 309 19.59 -18.13 37.22
C ILE A 309 19.57 -18.07 38.74
N SER A 310 20.29 -17.13 39.37
CA SER A 310 20.38 -17.04 40.85
C SER A 310 19.27 -16.21 41.50
N ASN A 311 18.42 -15.50 40.77
CA ASN A 311 17.32 -14.67 41.29
C ASN A 311 15.91 -15.28 41.07
N GLY A 312 15.83 -16.53 40.72
CA GLY A 312 14.57 -17.24 40.42
C GLY A 312 14.10 -18.23 41.48
N SER A 313 14.22 -17.92 42.76
CA SER A 313 13.55 -18.70 43.79
C SER A 313 13.19 -17.85 45.02
N ASN A 314 11.96 -17.38 45.09
CA ASN A 314 11.07 -17.42 46.25
C ASN A 314 9.83 -16.56 46.04
N GLY A 315 8.66 -17.14 46.32
CA GLY A 315 7.48 -16.39 46.71
C GLY A 315 6.19 -16.72 45.96
N SER A 316 5.62 -17.81 46.32
CA SER A 316 4.20 -18.20 46.49
C SER A 316 3.08 -17.21 46.15
N ASN A 317 2.07 -17.79 45.48
CA ASN A 317 0.62 -17.61 45.61
C ASN A 317 -0.03 -16.25 45.40
N GLY A 318 -0.90 -16.22 44.39
CA GLY A 318 -1.94 -15.23 44.23
C GLY A 318 -2.64 -15.37 42.89
N SER A 319 -3.67 -16.22 42.83
CA SER A 319 -4.63 -16.26 41.75
C SER A 319 -5.35 -14.91 41.62
N ASN A 320 -5.17 -14.22 40.55
CA ASN A 320 -6.17 -13.29 39.98
C ASN A 320 -5.91 -13.14 38.50
N GLY A 321 -6.88 -13.57 37.70
CA GLY A 321 -6.89 -13.37 36.27
C GLY A 321 -7.04 -11.89 35.95
N SER A 322 -5.92 -11.19 35.85
CA SER A 322 -5.90 -9.85 35.29
C SER A 322 -5.73 -9.93 33.80
N ASN A 323 -6.74 -9.47 33.05
CA ASN A 323 -6.65 -9.17 31.64
C ASN A 323 -5.39 -8.35 31.38
N LYS A 324 -4.39 -8.94 30.79
CA LYS A 324 -3.18 -8.22 30.37
C LYS A 324 -3.51 -7.44 29.09
N PHE A 325 -3.75 -6.16 29.24
CA PHE A 325 -3.73 -5.24 28.11
C PHE A 325 -2.31 -5.16 27.56
N ALA A 326 -2.16 -5.31 26.25
CA ALA A 326 -0.84 -5.42 25.63
C ALA A 326 -0.09 -4.09 25.60
N GLN A 327 -0.79 -2.98 25.39
CA GLN A 327 -0.15 -1.66 25.29
C GLN A 327 -1.17 -0.52 25.31
N VAL A 328 -0.76 0.62 25.87
CA VAL A 328 -1.49 1.88 25.75
C VAL A 328 -0.81 2.70 24.65
N ILE A 329 -1.53 2.96 23.56
CA ILE A 329 -1.04 3.80 22.47
C ILE A 329 -1.76 5.14 22.54
N SER A 330 -0.99 6.23 22.52
CA SER A 330 -1.53 7.58 22.40
C SER A 330 -1.38 8.09 20.98
N LEU A 331 -2.51 8.34 20.32
CA LEU A 331 -2.55 8.99 19.01
C LEU A 331 -2.71 10.50 19.20
N ASN A 332 -1.77 11.28 18.66
CA ASN A 332 -1.83 12.76 18.60
C ASN A 332 -2.03 13.48 19.96
N GLY A 333 -1.40 13.00 21.02
CA GLY A 333 -1.44 13.68 22.32
C GLY A 333 -2.79 13.66 23.03
N SER A 334 -3.79 12.97 22.51
CA SER A 334 -5.10 12.79 23.13
C SER A 334 -5.21 11.42 23.79
N LYS A 335 -6.31 11.13 24.42
CA LYS A 335 -6.58 9.97 25.28
C LYS A 335 -5.89 8.66 24.84
N PRO A 336 -5.28 7.90 25.76
CA PRO A 336 -4.68 6.61 25.46
C PRO A 336 -5.72 5.64 24.89
N ILE A 337 -5.37 4.97 23.79
CA ILE A 337 -6.14 3.89 23.20
C ILE A 337 -5.57 2.59 23.75
N ILE A 338 -6.41 1.79 24.39
CA ILE A 338 -6.02 0.47 24.90
C ILE A 338 -6.30 -0.55 23.80
N GLU A 339 -5.23 -1.06 23.18
CA GLU A 339 -5.33 -2.16 22.23
C GLU A 339 -5.37 -3.52 22.96
N ARG A 340 -6.30 -4.37 22.56
CA ARG A 340 -6.28 -5.78 22.94
C ARG A 340 -5.27 -6.53 22.08
N LEU A 341 -4.65 -7.57 22.66
CA LEU A 341 -3.81 -8.48 21.87
C LEU A 341 -4.62 -9.03 20.68
N PRO A 342 -4.10 -8.93 19.46
CA PRO A 342 -4.76 -9.51 18.29
C PRO A 342 -4.98 -11.01 18.50
N GLY A 343 -6.12 -11.52 18.11
CA GLY A 343 -6.40 -12.94 18.07
C GLY A 343 -7.65 -13.38 18.80
N THR A 344 -7.98 -12.82 19.96
CA THR A 344 -9.14 -13.30 20.73
C THR A 344 -10.46 -12.73 20.23
N THR A 345 -10.56 -11.42 20.04
CA THR A 345 -11.80 -10.77 19.61
C THR A 345 -11.99 -10.87 18.11
N SER A 346 -10.93 -10.70 17.32
CA SER A 346 -10.95 -10.91 15.87
C SER A 346 -11.37 -12.34 15.51
N ASP A 347 -10.89 -13.34 16.24
CA ASP A 347 -11.30 -14.73 16.03
C ASP A 347 -12.74 -14.98 16.46
N MET A 348 -13.24 -14.28 17.48
CA MET A 348 -14.65 -14.32 17.87
C MET A 348 -15.56 -13.75 16.78
N VAL A 349 -15.20 -12.62 16.16
CA VAL A 349 -15.91 -12.04 15.01
C VAL A 349 -15.95 -13.01 13.83
N LYS A 350 -14.80 -13.60 13.48
CA LYS A 350 -14.72 -14.59 12.39
C LYS A 350 -15.60 -15.82 12.65
N ARG A 351 -15.63 -16.30 13.88
CA ARG A 351 -16.50 -17.43 14.28
C ARG A 351 -17.99 -17.04 14.21
N LEU A 352 -18.35 -15.82 14.61
CA LEU A 352 -19.71 -15.33 14.46
C LEU A 352 -20.14 -15.31 12.98
N PHE A 353 -19.32 -14.75 12.09
CA PHE A 353 -19.63 -14.77 10.67
C PHE A 353 -19.74 -16.18 10.11
N ALA A 354 -18.90 -17.12 10.56
CA ALA A 354 -19.01 -18.51 10.16
C ALA A 354 -20.37 -19.16 10.55
N THR A 355 -20.92 -18.81 11.72
CA THR A 355 -22.28 -19.28 12.10
C THR A 355 -23.36 -18.65 11.21
N GLY A 356 -23.23 -17.36 10.88
CA GLY A 356 -24.11 -16.68 9.93
C GLY A 356 -24.07 -17.34 8.55
N GLU A 357 -22.87 -17.62 8.02
CA GLU A 357 -22.66 -18.27 6.73
C GLU A 357 -23.17 -19.72 6.68
N SER A 358 -23.21 -20.39 7.82
CA SER A 358 -23.80 -21.75 7.95
C SER A 358 -25.29 -21.75 8.29
N PHE A 359 -25.91 -20.56 8.40
CA PHE A 359 -27.31 -20.37 8.81
C PHE A 359 -27.62 -20.96 10.20
N ASP A 360 -26.61 -20.99 11.07
CA ASP A 360 -26.72 -21.47 12.45
C ASP A 360 -27.12 -20.31 13.36
N SER A 361 -28.41 -20.02 13.45
CA SER A 361 -28.92 -18.93 14.29
C SER A 361 -28.75 -19.20 15.80
N GLU A 362 -28.76 -20.44 16.24
CA GLU A 362 -28.46 -20.79 17.64
C GLU A 362 -27.00 -20.55 17.98
N GLY A 363 -26.09 -21.00 17.11
CA GLY A 363 -24.67 -20.68 17.23
C GLY A 363 -24.43 -19.17 17.18
N PHE A 364 -25.11 -18.44 16.28
CA PHE A 364 -24.99 -17.00 16.15
C PHE A 364 -25.34 -16.26 17.45
N ILE A 365 -26.52 -16.53 18.05
CA ILE A 365 -26.93 -15.88 19.31
C ILE A 365 -26.08 -16.27 20.49
N SER A 366 -25.36 -17.40 20.45
CA SER A 366 -24.47 -17.83 21.51
C SER A 366 -23.30 -16.87 21.77
N PHE A 367 -22.93 -16.06 20.79
CA PHE A 367 -21.88 -15.06 20.91
C PHE A 367 -22.28 -13.80 21.68
N PHE A 368 -23.57 -13.59 21.94
CA PHE A 368 -24.06 -12.35 22.58
C PHE A 368 -24.25 -12.50 24.09
N THR A 369 -24.16 -11.38 24.80
CA THR A 369 -24.56 -11.25 26.21
C THR A 369 -26.06 -11.48 26.37
N ASP A 370 -26.55 -11.54 27.60
CA ASP A 370 -27.98 -11.76 27.86
C ASP A 370 -28.85 -10.53 27.56
N THR A 371 -28.23 -9.35 27.53
CA THR A 371 -28.86 -8.05 27.19
C THR A 371 -28.15 -7.39 26.02
N PRO A 372 -28.19 -7.96 24.84
CA PRO A 372 -27.47 -7.44 23.68
C PRO A 372 -28.18 -6.26 23.02
N VAL A 373 -27.42 -5.48 22.26
CA VAL A 373 -27.96 -4.57 21.24
C VAL A 373 -27.52 -5.07 19.88
N TYR A 374 -28.46 -5.53 19.07
CA TYR A 374 -28.20 -5.94 17.71
C TYR A 374 -29.04 -5.10 16.76
N GLN A 375 -28.39 -4.39 15.85
CA GLN A 375 -29.06 -3.52 14.88
C GLN A 375 -28.55 -3.80 13.47
N PHE A 376 -29.46 -4.18 12.59
CA PHE A 376 -29.18 -4.41 11.17
C PHE A 376 -29.72 -3.23 10.34
N GLY A 377 -28.82 -2.46 9.73
CA GLY A 377 -29.18 -1.29 8.92
C GLY A 377 -30.08 -0.30 9.67
N ASN A 378 -31.19 0.05 9.05
CA ASN A 378 -32.18 0.98 9.58
C ASN A 378 -33.34 0.29 10.32
N PHE A 379 -33.25 -1.01 10.60
CA PHE A 379 -34.29 -1.71 11.34
C PHE A 379 -34.22 -1.39 12.83
N GLU A 380 -35.34 -1.61 13.53
CA GLU A 380 -35.38 -1.46 14.99
C GLU A 380 -34.39 -2.42 15.66
N PRO A 381 -33.67 -1.97 16.68
CA PRO A 381 -32.70 -2.81 17.38
C PRO A 381 -33.36 -3.96 18.13
N CYS A 382 -32.78 -5.14 18.02
CA CYS A 382 -33.10 -6.31 18.83
C CYS A 382 -32.37 -6.20 20.18
N LEU A 383 -33.09 -6.31 21.29
CA LEU A 383 -32.57 -6.13 22.65
C LEU A 383 -32.51 -7.44 23.44
N THR A 384 -32.91 -8.55 22.83
CA THR A 384 -32.85 -9.90 23.42
C THR A 384 -32.29 -10.90 22.42
N LYS A 385 -31.69 -11.99 22.94
CA LYS A 385 -31.23 -13.11 22.08
C LYS A 385 -32.39 -13.71 21.25
N ALA A 386 -33.59 -13.75 21.80
CA ALA A 386 -34.76 -14.26 21.10
C ALA A 386 -35.14 -13.37 19.90
N ASP A 387 -35.05 -12.05 20.05
CA ASP A 387 -35.32 -11.11 18.94
C ASP A 387 -34.24 -11.21 17.87
N ILE A 388 -32.96 -11.34 18.27
CA ILE A 388 -31.85 -11.56 17.34
C ILE A 388 -32.09 -12.85 16.54
N LYS A 389 -32.42 -13.95 17.22
CA LYS A 389 -32.70 -15.22 16.56
C LYS A 389 -33.85 -15.10 15.56
N LYS A 390 -34.95 -14.46 15.96
CA LYS A 390 -36.09 -14.23 15.07
C LYS A 390 -35.71 -13.39 13.84
N SER A 391 -34.91 -12.36 14.03
CA SER A 391 -34.42 -11.50 12.95
C SER A 391 -33.49 -12.27 12.00
N THR A 392 -32.53 -13.04 12.54
CA THR A 392 -31.59 -13.82 11.73
C THR A 392 -32.29 -14.95 10.97
N ASP A 393 -33.23 -15.68 11.60
CA ASP A 393 -34.00 -16.71 10.94
C ASP A 393 -34.85 -16.14 9.77
N ALA A 394 -35.46 -14.98 9.99
CA ALA A 394 -36.20 -14.29 8.95
C ALA A 394 -35.30 -13.87 7.77
N PHE A 395 -34.12 -13.37 8.07
CA PHE A 395 -33.12 -12.98 7.06
C PHE A 395 -32.59 -14.21 6.30
N PHE A 396 -32.17 -15.27 6.99
CA PHE A 396 -31.68 -16.51 6.38
C PHE A 396 -32.74 -17.17 5.49
N SER A 397 -34.02 -16.97 5.83
CA SER A 397 -35.10 -17.46 4.97
C SER A 397 -35.15 -16.81 3.58
N GLN A 398 -34.53 -15.65 3.39
CA GLN A 398 -34.59 -14.89 2.12
C GLN A 398 -33.45 -15.22 1.17
N VAL A 399 -32.35 -15.77 1.65
CA VAL A 399 -31.16 -16.06 0.85
C VAL A 399 -30.84 -17.56 0.83
N SER A 400 -30.07 -18.00 -0.14
CA SER A 400 -29.63 -19.40 -0.27
C SER A 400 -28.20 -19.60 0.23
N ALA A 401 -27.40 -18.52 0.21
CA ALA A 401 -26.04 -18.48 0.72
C ALA A 401 -25.64 -17.03 1.01
N LEU A 402 -24.70 -16.85 1.89
CA LEU A 402 -24.02 -15.58 2.08
C LEU A 402 -22.53 -15.81 2.40
N TYR A 403 -21.71 -14.80 2.14
CA TYR A 403 -20.29 -14.85 2.41
C TYR A 403 -19.76 -13.47 2.77
N HIS A 404 -19.01 -13.39 3.87
CA HIS A 404 -18.36 -12.19 4.33
C HIS A 404 -16.91 -12.13 3.84
N ASN A 405 -16.58 -11.14 3.01
CA ASN A 405 -15.24 -10.85 2.56
C ASN A 405 -14.68 -9.68 3.36
N ILE A 406 -14.05 -9.94 4.51
CA ILE A 406 -13.44 -8.89 5.33
C ILE A 406 -12.28 -8.25 4.56
N LYS A 407 -12.33 -6.91 4.44
CA LYS A 407 -11.27 -6.07 3.89
C LYS A 407 -10.34 -5.61 5.00
N MET A 408 -10.91 -5.09 6.08
CA MET A 408 -10.19 -4.59 7.23
C MET A 408 -10.91 -4.92 8.53
N LEU A 409 -10.16 -5.20 9.59
CA LEU A 409 -10.65 -5.44 10.93
C LEU A 409 -9.71 -4.76 11.92
N TRP A 410 -10.26 -3.89 12.77
CA TRP A 410 -9.52 -3.17 13.79
C TRP A 410 -10.11 -3.43 15.17
N GLU A 411 -9.25 -3.72 16.13
CA GLU A 411 -9.60 -3.80 17.53
C GLU A 411 -9.09 -2.56 18.28
N VAL A 412 -10.00 -1.83 18.91
CA VAL A 412 -9.68 -0.65 19.71
C VAL A 412 -10.37 -0.76 21.06
N GLY A 413 -9.62 -1.16 22.08
CA GLY A 413 -10.18 -1.45 23.41
C GLY A 413 -11.17 -2.61 23.37
N ASP A 414 -12.42 -2.33 23.72
CA ASP A 414 -13.55 -3.25 23.69
C ASP A 414 -14.41 -3.15 22.42
N VAL A 415 -13.94 -2.40 21.43
CA VAL A 415 -14.65 -2.17 20.16
C VAL A 415 -13.88 -2.81 19.01
N VAL A 416 -14.61 -3.51 18.13
CA VAL A 416 -14.08 -4.02 16.86
C VAL A 416 -14.82 -3.38 15.71
N PHE A 417 -14.07 -2.88 14.75
CA PHE A 417 -14.58 -2.32 13.50
C PHE A 417 -14.24 -3.28 12.37
N VAL A 418 -15.23 -3.58 11.51
CA VAL A 418 -15.04 -4.49 10.38
C VAL A 418 -15.54 -3.85 9.11
N GLU A 419 -14.64 -3.62 8.16
CA GLU A 419 -15.00 -3.27 6.79
C GLU A 419 -14.99 -4.53 5.93
N MET A 420 -16.06 -4.77 5.20
CA MET A 420 -16.21 -5.96 4.37
C MET A 420 -17.15 -5.74 3.20
N ASP A 421 -17.15 -6.70 2.29
CA ASP A 421 -18.23 -6.86 1.34
C ASP A 421 -18.94 -8.18 1.61
N VAL A 422 -20.25 -8.15 1.59
CA VAL A 422 -21.06 -9.35 1.80
C VAL A 422 -21.72 -9.75 0.50
N THR A 423 -21.48 -10.99 0.07
CA THR A 423 -22.11 -11.56 -1.12
C THR A 423 -23.29 -12.43 -0.70
N TYR A 424 -24.45 -12.16 -1.29
CA TYR A 424 -25.69 -12.88 -1.07
C TYR A 424 -26.13 -13.60 -2.34
N TRP A 425 -26.46 -14.87 -2.22
CA TRP A 425 -27.15 -15.64 -3.26
C TRP A 425 -28.63 -15.66 -2.93
N ARG A 426 -29.43 -14.99 -3.76
CA ARG A 426 -30.90 -14.96 -3.59
C ARG A 426 -31.52 -16.29 -4.02
N LYS A 427 -32.72 -16.55 -3.56
CA LYS A 427 -33.46 -17.79 -3.90
C LYS A 427 -33.84 -17.91 -5.38
N ASP A 428 -33.91 -16.79 -6.09
CA ASP A 428 -34.18 -16.76 -7.55
C ASP A 428 -32.93 -17.07 -8.40
N GLY A 429 -31.80 -17.28 -7.80
CA GLY A 429 -30.54 -17.56 -8.49
C GLY A 429 -29.65 -16.36 -8.70
N SER A 430 -30.15 -15.15 -8.52
CA SER A 430 -29.34 -13.95 -8.66
C SER A 430 -28.36 -13.75 -7.50
N VAL A 431 -27.27 -13.05 -7.76
CA VAL A 431 -26.20 -12.77 -6.77
C VAL A 431 -26.04 -11.26 -6.63
N VAL A 432 -25.89 -10.79 -5.40
CA VAL A 432 -25.59 -9.41 -5.10
C VAL A 432 -24.48 -9.33 -4.09
N THR A 433 -23.55 -8.38 -4.27
CA THR A 433 -22.48 -8.08 -3.32
C THR A 433 -22.62 -6.63 -2.87
N LEU A 434 -22.63 -6.43 -1.57
CA LEU A 434 -22.89 -5.12 -0.97
C LEU A 434 -21.75 -4.76 0.00
N PRO A 435 -21.32 -3.49 0.03
CA PRO A 435 -20.41 -3.00 1.06
C PRO A 435 -21.11 -3.00 2.41
N CYS A 436 -20.38 -3.39 3.43
CA CYS A 436 -20.86 -3.47 4.80
C CYS A 436 -19.78 -3.02 5.77
N PHE A 437 -20.22 -2.34 6.83
CA PHE A 437 -19.35 -1.93 7.92
C PHE A 437 -20.01 -2.29 9.24
N ASP A 438 -19.33 -3.09 10.08
CA ASP A 438 -19.85 -3.54 11.35
C ASP A 438 -19.06 -2.94 12.51
N ILE A 439 -19.80 -2.63 13.59
CA ILE A 439 -19.22 -2.24 14.87
C ILE A 439 -19.66 -3.27 15.92
N PHE A 440 -18.68 -3.89 16.56
CA PHE A 440 -18.89 -4.79 17.68
C PHE A 440 -18.41 -4.13 18.98
N ARG A 441 -19.16 -4.29 20.07
CA ARG A 441 -18.68 -4.05 21.43
C ARG A 441 -18.60 -5.35 22.18
N VAL A 442 -17.51 -5.51 22.93
CA VAL A 442 -17.18 -6.75 23.63
C VAL A 442 -17.26 -6.54 25.13
N GLU A 443 -17.95 -7.43 25.81
CA GLU A 443 -18.03 -7.52 27.25
C GLU A 443 -17.64 -8.96 27.67
N GLY A 444 -16.47 -9.09 28.33
CA GLY A 444 -15.90 -10.39 28.62
C GLY A 444 -15.55 -11.18 27.36
N ASP A 445 -16.19 -12.33 27.20
CA ASP A 445 -16.06 -13.23 26.04
C ASP A 445 -17.28 -13.20 25.09
N LYS A 446 -18.12 -12.16 25.19
CA LYS A 446 -19.37 -12.00 24.45
C LYS A 446 -19.45 -10.64 23.77
N PHE A 447 -20.30 -10.53 22.75
CA PHE A 447 -20.70 -9.25 22.19
C PHE A 447 -21.88 -8.66 22.97
N SER A 448 -21.70 -7.45 23.50
CA SER A 448 -22.80 -6.67 24.08
C SER A 448 -23.51 -5.83 23.03
N GLU A 449 -22.84 -5.55 21.91
CA GLU A 449 -23.43 -4.79 20.81
C GLU A 449 -22.89 -5.26 19.46
N LEU A 450 -23.77 -5.31 18.44
CA LEU A 450 -23.43 -5.40 17.02
C LEU A 450 -24.31 -4.45 16.24
N ARG A 451 -23.69 -3.50 15.56
CA ARG A 451 -24.34 -2.61 14.60
C ARG A 451 -23.82 -2.88 13.19
N ILE A 452 -24.72 -3.14 12.27
CA ILE A 452 -24.45 -3.48 10.88
C ILE A 452 -24.87 -2.30 10.00
N PHE A 453 -23.94 -1.66 9.35
CA PHE A 453 -24.17 -0.51 8.47
C PHE A 453 -24.12 -0.93 7.01
N MET A 454 -25.28 -1.18 6.42
CA MET A 454 -25.41 -1.49 5.00
C MET A 454 -26.82 -1.16 4.51
N ASP A 455 -26.97 -0.91 3.23
CA ASP A 455 -28.27 -0.93 2.58
C ASP A 455 -28.63 -2.38 2.18
N ALA A 456 -29.55 -2.99 2.93
CA ALA A 456 -29.97 -4.36 2.71
C ALA A 456 -31.10 -4.49 1.66
N ASN A 457 -31.69 -3.38 1.18
CA ASN A 457 -32.79 -3.44 0.22
C ASN A 457 -32.46 -4.23 -1.06
N PRO A 458 -31.24 -4.12 -1.63
CA PRO A 458 -30.89 -4.93 -2.80
C PRO A 458 -30.85 -6.44 -2.54
N VAL A 459 -30.77 -6.89 -1.29
CA VAL A 459 -30.80 -8.33 -0.98
C VAL A 459 -32.18 -8.92 -1.25
N SER A 460 -33.24 -8.22 -0.85
CA SER A 460 -34.64 -8.67 -1.02
C SER A 460 -35.28 -8.20 -2.33
N ASN A 461 -34.77 -7.15 -2.95
CA ASN A 461 -35.34 -6.56 -4.17
C ASN A 461 -34.29 -6.48 -5.29
N ALA A 462 -34.37 -7.42 -6.23
CA ALA A 462 -33.46 -7.52 -7.37
C ALA A 462 -33.63 -6.38 -8.41
N THR A 463 -34.66 -5.54 -8.31
CA THR A 463 -34.85 -4.41 -9.22
C THR A 463 -34.07 -3.17 -8.81
N ILE A 464 -33.57 -3.11 -7.58
CA ILE A 464 -32.74 -2.02 -7.12
C ILE A 464 -31.37 -2.13 -7.79
N PRO A 465 -30.92 -1.10 -8.52
CA PRO A 465 -29.62 -1.14 -9.19
C PRO A 465 -28.49 -1.15 -8.16
N VAL A 466 -27.56 -2.06 -8.33
CA VAL A 466 -26.32 -2.13 -7.56
C VAL A 466 -25.18 -1.70 -8.48
N PRO A 467 -24.22 -0.88 -8.02
CA PRO A 467 -23.09 -0.49 -8.85
C PRO A 467 -22.40 -1.70 -9.48
N ALA A 468 -22.04 -1.60 -10.76
CA ALA A 468 -21.42 -2.71 -11.52
C ALA A 468 -20.12 -3.23 -10.86
N THR A 469 -19.45 -2.38 -10.07
CA THR A 469 -18.27 -2.72 -9.29
C THR A 469 -18.52 -3.74 -8.18
N SER A 470 -19.74 -3.85 -7.69
CA SER A 470 -20.11 -4.83 -6.67
C SER A 470 -20.29 -6.25 -7.22
N SER A 471 -20.31 -6.43 -8.54
CA SER A 471 -20.48 -7.74 -9.19
C SER A 471 -19.14 -8.44 -9.53
N VAL A 472 -17.98 -7.78 -9.40
CA VAL A 472 -16.69 -8.35 -9.74
C VAL A 472 -15.93 -8.71 -8.46
N LEU A 473 -16.15 -9.92 -7.99
CA LEU A 473 -15.37 -10.50 -6.90
C LEU A 473 -14.04 -11.01 -7.43
N THR A 474 -12.96 -10.38 -7.05
CA THR A 474 -11.62 -10.94 -7.20
C THR A 474 -11.10 -11.38 -5.84
N VAL A 475 -10.56 -12.59 -5.76
CA VAL A 475 -10.14 -13.19 -4.49
C VAL A 475 -8.82 -12.60 -4.01
N ARG A 476 -8.76 -12.02 -2.82
CA ARG A 476 -7.50 -11.79 -2.11
C ARG A 476 -7.05 -13.07 -1.41
N GLN A 477 -5.81 -13.50 -1.69
CA GLN A 477 -5.18 -14.59 -0.96
C GLN A 477 -5.07 -14.22 0.53
N GLY A 478 -5.57 -15.08 1.41
CA GLY A 478 -5.37 -14.94 2.86
C GLY A 478 -6.55 -14.44 3.70
N ASN A 479 -7.63 -13.92 3.11
CA ASN A 479 -8.80 -13.44 3.86
C ASN A 479 -9.93 -14.48 3.96
N LYS A 480 -9.61 -15.75 4.12
CA LYS A 480 -10.65 -16.75 4.44
C LYS A 480 -11.09 -16.59 5.88
N LEU A 481 -12.33 -16.19 6.05
CA LEU A 481 -12.97 -16.07 7.35
C LEU A 481 -13.51 -17.39 7.85
N THR A 482 -14.04 -18.18 6.95
CA THR A 482 -14.63 -19.48 7.24
C THR A 482 -13.61 -20.60 7.02
N SER A 483 -13.58 -21.55 7.93
CA SER A 483 -12.79 -22.76 7.72
C SER A 483 -13.33 -23.57 6.56
N PRO A 484 -12.50 -24.34 5.83
CA PRO A 484 -12.97 -25.24 4.78
C PRO A 484 -14.04 -26.22 5.26
N ASP A 485 -14.01 -26.62 6.53
CA ASP A 485 -14.96 -27.55 7.11
C ASP A 485 -16.33 -26.91 7.33
N VAL A 486 -16.38 -25.63 7.75
CA VAL A 486 -17.61 -24.87 7.88
C VAL A 486 -18.25 -24.68 6.50
N MET A 487 -17.48 -24.31 5.48
CA MET A 487 -18.00 -24.19 4.11
C MET A 487 -18.47 -25.54 3.55
N LYS A 488 -17.76 -26.61 3.84
CA LYS A 488 -18.15 -27.98 3.44
C LYS A 488 -19.46 -28.39 4.08
N LYS A 489 -19.64 -28.15 5.38
CA LYS A 489 -20.89 -28.40 6.12
C LYS A 489 -22.02 -27.54 5.54
N PHE A 490 -21.77 -26.23 5.36
CA PHE A 490 -22.73 -25.30 4.79
C PHE A 490 -23.26 -25.77 3.42
N PHE A 491 -22.38 -26.13 2.47
CA PHE A 491 -22.79 -26.60 1.15
C PHE A 491 -23.42 -27.99 1.15
N ALA A 492 -23.19 -28.79 2.18
CA ALA A 492 -23.92 -30.04 2.37
C ALA A 492 -25.39 -29.79 2.76
N GLU A 493 -25.63 -28.76 3.57
CA GLU A 493 -26.94 -28.35 4.05
C GLU A 493 -27.68 -27.44 3.05
N HIS A 494 -26.94 -26.72 2.18
CA HIS A 494 -27.45 -25.77 1.19
C HIS A 494 -26.94 -26.09 -0.24
N PRO A 495 -27.35 -27.20 -0.84
CA PRO A 495 -26.82 -27.67 -2.11
C PRO A 495 -27.11 -26.72 -3.29
N GLU A 496 -28.13 -25.88 -3.22
CA GLU A 496 -28.41 -24.84 -4.19
C GLU A 496 -27.33 -23.75 -4.24
N GLY A 497 -26.79 -23.37 -3.10
CA GLY A 497 -25.68 -22.42 -3.02
C GLY A 497 -24.42 -22.96 -3.70
N LYS A 498 -24.11 -24.24 -3.44
CA LYS A 498 -22.99 -24.93 -4.09
C LYS A 498 -23.17 -25.05 -5.60
N LYS A 499 -24.36 -25.43 -6.06
CA LYS A 499 -24.66 -25.54 -7.49
C LYS A 499 -24.45 -24.22 -8.23
N ARG A 500 -24.76 -23.08 -7.60
CA ARG A 500 -24.56 -21.75 -8.18
C ARG A 500 -23.08 -21.41 -8.32
N ILE A 501 -22.28 -21.75 -7.33
CA ILE A 501 -20.82 -21.57 -7.39
C ILE A 501 -20.23 -22.44 -8.49
N ASP A 502 -20.57 -23.73 -8.51
CA ASP A 502 -20.08 -24.70 -9.47
C ASP A 502 -20.52 -24.39 -10.93
N SER A 503 -21.69 -23.76 -11.10
CA SER A 503 -22.22 -23.34 -12.41
C SER A 503 -21.65 -22.03 -12.93
N GLY A 504 -20.81 -21.34 -12.17
CA GLY A 504 -20.20 -20.06 -12.57
C GLY A 504 -21.14 -18.84 -12.45
N PHE A 505 -22.33 -18.99 -11.86
CA PHE A 505 -23.22 -17.85 -11.53
C PHE A 505 -22.67 -17.01 -10.36
N ALA A 506 -21.81 -17.60 -9.55
CA ALA A 506 -21.03 -16.88 -8.56
C ALA A 506 -19.70 -16.43 -9.16
N PRO A 507 -19.09 -15.36 -8.64
CA PRO A 507 -17.72 -15.01 -8.96
C PRO A 507 -16.83 -16.24 -8.78
N LYS A 508 -15.86 -16.43 -9.68
CA LYS A 508 -14.94 -17.57 -9.61
C LYS A 508 -14.24 -17.60 -8.27
N TRP A 509 -14.62 -18.54 -7.43
CA TRP A 509 -13.96 -18.84 -6.19
C TRP A 509 -12.67 -19.61 -6.49
N SER A 510 -11.54 -19.09 -6.11
CA SER A 510 -10.32 -19.89 -6.00
C SER A 510 -10.20 -20.41 -4.57
N ILE A 511 -9.36 -21.41 -4.35
CA ILE A 511 -9.02 -21.94 -3.02
C ILE A 511 -8.53 -20.84 -2.06
N SER A 512 -8.17 -19.68 -2.57
CA SER A 512 -7.66 -18.52 -1.85
C SER A 512 -8.72 -17.46 -1.50
N GLY A 513 -10.01 -17.64 -1.84
CA GLY A 513 -11.09 -16.70 -1.56
C GLY A 513 -11.29 -15.60 -2.62
N PRO A 514 -12.42 -14.88 -2.67
CA PRO A 514 -12.73 -13.90 -3.70
C PRO A 514 -11.80 -12.68 -3.71
N LYS A 515 -11.42 -12.23 -4.89
CA LYS A 515 -10.67 -10.99 -5.13
C LYS A 515 -11.63 -9.89 -5.54
N TRP A 516 -11.48 -8.72 -4.96
CA TRP A 516 -12.09 -7.51 -5.45
C TRP A 516 -11.16 -6.86 -6.47
N SER A 517 -11.67 -6.57 -7.65
CA SER A 517 -11.04 -5.54 -8.47
C SER A 517 -11.63 -4.22 -8.00
N VAL A 518 -10.87 -3.40 -7.33
CA VAL A 518 -11.18 -1.98 -7.20
C VAL A 518 -10.93 -1.40 -8.59
N ARG A 519 -11.97 -0.82 -9.17
CA ARG A 519 -11.78 0.08 -10.29
C ARG A 519 -11.32 1.42 -9.76
#